data_6f188d0d9301cbd55c95cbe401d42aa5
#
_entry.id   6f188d0d9301cbd55c95cbe401d42aa5
#
_cell.length_a   1.000
_cell.length_b   1.000
_cell.length_c   1.000
_cell.angle_alpha   90.00
_cell.angle_beta   90.00
_cell.angle_gamma   90.00
#
_symmetry.space_group_name_H-M   'P 1'
#
loop_
_entity.id
_entity.type
_entity.pdbx_description
1 polymer ?
#
loop_
_entity_poly.entity_id
_entity_poly.type
_entity_poly.pdbx_seq_one_letter_code
_entity_poly.pdbx_strand_id
1 'polypeptide(L)'
;VSPRQRAARGRASASRPVAPVEPVELVVDGLVVRLARKRIKNLNLRVHRGGGFVEVSAPAYVRDRDIERFVREKRPWIDAKLAQVAASPAAVAAEAGPEEVAAWRAVVEACVPALVEAWEPIMGVKAGKLVYRNMTSRWGSCQPATGRICINVRLALYPPECLEYVVVHELCHLLERGHGPRFKALMDAFMP
;
A
#
# COMPACT_ATOMS: atom_id res chain seq x y z
N VAL A 1 -2.34 35.74 59.56
CA VAL A 1 -1.29 35.67 58.54
C VAL A 1 -1.82 34.81 57.39
N SER A 2 -2.30 35.44 56.29
CA SER A 2 -2.81 34.76 55.09
C SER A 2 -1.68 34.50 54.09
N PRO A 3 -1.63 33.33 53.41
CA PRO A 3 -0.83 33.17 52.21
C PRO A 3 -1.63 33.45 50.93
N ARG A 4 -1.05 34.31 50.11
CA ARG A 4 -1.53 34.72 48.80
C ARG A 4 -1.58 33.59 47.81
N GLN A 5 -2.74 33.33 47.20
CA GLN A 5 -2.89 32.48 46.03
C GLN A 5 -2.35 33.19 44.76
N ARG A 6 -1.32 32.63 44.13
CA ARG A 6 -0.86 32.99 42.80
C ARG A 6 -1.65 32.18 41.74
N ALA A 7 -2.50 32.88 41.01
CA ALA A 7 -3.17 32.31 39.86
C ALA A 7 -2.19 32.18 38.67
N ALA A 8 -1.91 30.97 38.28
CA ALA A 8 -1.18 30.64 37.03
C ALA A 8 -2.17 30.76 35.84
N ARG A 9 -2.05 31.81 35.04
CA ARG A 9 -2.75 31.91 33.76
C ARG A 9 -2.02 31.09 32.72
N GLY A 10 -2.43 29.82 32.53
CA GLY A 10 -2.08 29.02 31.37
C GLY A 10 -2.82 29.53 30.13
N ARG A 11 -2.11 30.20 29.21
CA ARG A 11 -2.60 30.44 27.86
C ARG A 11 -2.57 29.13 27.07
N ALA A 12 -3.68 28.46 26.98
CA ALA A 12 -3.89 27.42 25.97
C ALA A 12 -4.05 28.12 24.60
N SER A 13 -3.02 28.06 23.78
CA SER A 13 -3.11 28.39 22.36
C SER A 13 -3.87 27.29 21.66
N ALA A 14 -5.18 27.47 21.55
CA ALA A 14 -6.00 26.61 20.68
C ALA A 14 -5.67 26.94 19.23
N SER A 15 -4.86 26.08 18.60
CA SER A 15 -4.67 26.07 17.15
C SER A 15 -6.01 25.68 16.50
N ARG A 16 -6.70 26.66 15.87
CA ARG A 16 -7.88 26.39 15.04
C ARG A 16 -7.50 25.36 13.98
N PRO A 17 -8.29 24.28 13.79
CA PRO A 17 -8.10 23.39 12.66
C PRO A 17 -8.32 24.20 11.37
N VAL A 18 -7.27 24.33 10.58
CA VAL A 18 -7.37 24.87 9.22
C VAL A 18 -8.12 23.83 8.41
N ALA A 19 -9.29 24.22 7.88
CA ALA A 19 -10.05 23.38 6.96
C ALA A 19 -9.13 22.89 5.82
N PRO A 20 -9.26 21.63 5.37
CA PRO A 20 -8.50 21.14 4.23
C PRO A 20 -8.86 22.00 3.02
N VAL A 21 -7.89 22.75 2.52
CA VAL A 21 -8.02 23.48 1.25
C VAL A 21 -8.10 22.42 0.18
N GLU A 22 -9.22 22.37 -0.54
CA GLU A 22 -9.37 21.44 -1.68
C GLU A 22 -8.22 21.67 -2.67
N PRO A 23 -7.61 20.59 -3.21
CA PRO A 23 -6.53 20.74 -4.17
C PRO A 23 -7.05 21.40 -5.45
N VAL A 24 -6.37 22.45 -5.88
CA VAL A 24 -6.67 23.16 -7.13
C VAL A 24 -5.98 22.41 -8.27
N GLU A 25 -6.66 22.20 -9.38
CA GLU A 25 -6.04 21.63 -10.57
C GLU A 25 -5.29 22.72 -11.33
N LEU A 26 -4.02 22.45 -11.61
CA LEU A 26 -3.13 23.26 -12.42
C LEU A 26 -2.74 22.46 -13.68
N VAL A 27 -2.87 23.06 -14.86
CA VAL A 27 -2.47 22.42 -16.12
C VAL A 27 -1.13 23.01 -16.56
N VAL A 28 -0.09 22.17 -16.65
CA VAL A 28 1.25 22.55 -17.10
C VAL A 28 1.63 21.71 -18.32
N ASP A 29 1.70 22.34 -19.48
CA ASP A 29 2.04 21.70 -20.76
C ASP A 29 1.24 20.39 -21.02
N GLY A 30 -0.10 20.48 -20.78
CA GLY A 30 -1.02 19.35 -20.94
C GLY A 30 -1.03 18.34 -19.78
N LEU A 31 -0.18 18.50 -18.78
CA LEU A 31 -0.18 17.67 -17.57
C LEU A 31 -1.09 18.29 -16.50
N VAL A 32 -2.11 17.55 -16.07
CA VAL A 32 -2.95 17.95 -14.93
C VAL A 32 -2.25 17.62 -13.62
N VAL A 33 -2.02 18.64 -12.80
CA VAL A 33 -1.36 18.55 -11.50
C VAL A 33 -2.29 19.04 -10.40
N ARG A 34 -2.48 18.26 -9.36
CA ARG A 34 -3.22 18.67 -8.17
C ARG A 34 -2.31 19.48 -7.25
N LEU A 35 -2.61 20.77 -7.12
CA LEU A 35 -1.85 21.70 -6.28
C LEU A 35 -2.50 21.82 -4.90
N ALA A 36 -1.74 21.45 -3.85
CA ALA A 36 -2.13 21.63 -2.46
C ALA A 36 -1.24 22.67 -1.78
N ARG A 37 -1.82 23.79 -1.31
CA ARG A 37 -1.12 24.81 -0.52
C ARG A 37 -1.03 24.35 0.93
N LYS A 38 0.20 24.17 1.45
CA LYS A 38 0.45 23.64 2.79
C LYS A 38 1.45 24.50 3.57
N ARG A 39 1.47 24.37 4.89
CA ARG A 39 2.50 24.98 5.77
C ARG A 39 3.79 24.16 5.73
N ILE A 40 4.51 24.23 4.63
CA ILE A 40 5.77 23.55 4.37
C ILE A 40 6.82 24.54 3.88
N LYS A 41 8.11 24.18 3.93
CA LYS A 41 9.19 25.05 3.49
C LYS A 41 9.57 24.85 2.03
N ASN A 42 9.43 23.64 1.50
CA ASN A 42 9.87 23.26 0.16
C ASN A 42 8.71 22.80 -0.72
N LEU A 43 8.89 22.89 -2.04
CA LEU A 43 8.04 22.24 -3.01
C LEU A 43 8.22 20.71 -2.92
N ASN A 44 7.12 19.99 -2.81
CA ASN A 44 7.14 18.52 -2.86
C ASN A 44 6.28 18.06 -4.02
N LEU A 45 6.82 17.13 -4.82
CA LEU A 45 6.14 16.52 -5.94
C LEU A 45 5.97 15.03 -5.67
N ARG A 46 4.77 14.51 -5.89
CA ARG A 46 4.42 13.11 -5.70
C ARG A 46 3.59 12.60 -6.88
N VAL A 47 3.96 11.44 -7.40
CA VAL A 47 3.11 10.67 -8.32
C VAL A 47 2.42 9.58 -7.50
N HIS A 48 1.09 9.58 -7.50
CA HIS A 48 0.28 8.63 -6.74
C HIS A 48 0.11 7.33 -7.51
N ARG A 49 0.35 6.20 -6.84
CA ARG A 49 0.24 4.85 -7.44
C ARG A 49 -1.21 4.47 -7.77
N GLY A 50 -2.17 4.92 -6.96
CA GLY A 50 -3.59 4.70 -7.22
C GLY A 50 -4.14 5.79 -8.13
N GLY A 51 -4.36 5.49 -9.42
CA GLY A 51 -4.92 6.42 -10.40
C GLY A 51 -3.91 7.30 -11.15
N GLY A 52 -2.59 7.12 -10.96
CA GLY A 52 -1.54 7.78 -11.77
C GLY A 52 -1.60 9.30 -11.82
N PHE A 53 -2.08 9.98 -10.77
CA PHE A 53 -2.13 11.45 -10.76
C PHE A 53 -0.92 12.08 -10.07
N VAL A 54 -0.62 13.31 -10.47
CA VAL A 54 0.50 14.10 -9.95
C VAL A 54 0.00 15.11 -8.94
N GLU A 55 0.60 15.14 -7.75
CA GLU A 55 0.32 16.13 -6.71
C GLU A 55 1.56 16.97 -6.43
N VAL A 56 1.39 18.30 -6.41
CA VAL A 56 2.40 19.22 -5.90
C VAL A 56 1.91 19.85 -4.62
N SER A 57 2.67 19.69 -3.56
CA SER A 57 2.46 20.43 -2.31
C SER A 57 3.42 21.63 -2.29
N ALA A 58 2.86 22.83 -2.13
CA ALA A 58 3.61 24.08 -2.17
C ALA A 58 3.36 24.95 -0.92
N PRO A 59 4.38 25.72 -0.46
CA PRO A 59 4.18 26.79 0.51
C PRO A 59 3.21 27.86 -0.03
N ALA A 60 2.44 28.50 0.86
CA ALA A 60 1.46 29.49 0.45
C ALA A 60 2.07 30.72 -0.28
N TYR A 61 3.34 31.05 0.00
CA TYR A 61 4.04 32.20 -0.58
C TYR A 61 4.65 31.96 -1.98
N VAL A 62 4.74 30.71 -2.42
CA VAL A 62 5.32 30.37 -3.75
C VAL A 62 4.28 30.67 -4.83
N ARG A 63 4.68 31.43 -5.85
CA ARG A 63 3.79 31.82 -6.97
C ARG A 63 3.55 30.67 -7.93
N ASP A 64 2.40 30.64 -8.58
CA ASP A 64 2.02 29.56 -9.50
C ASP A 64 3.04 29.41 -10.65
N ARG A 65 3.55 30.50 -11.19
CA ARG A 65 4.60 30.48 -12.22
C ARG A 65 5.88 29.74 -11.79
N ASP A 66 6.24 29.80 -10.51
CA ASP A 66 7.43 29.13 -9.97
C ASP A 66 7.15 27.64 -9.77
N ILE A 67 5.89 27.30 -9.47
CA ILE A 67 5.41 25.91 -9.42
C ILE A 67 5.37 25.30 -10.80
N GLU A 68 4.85 26.02 -11.80
CA GLU A 68 4.85 25.57 -13.20
C GLU A 68 6.26 25.32 -13.72
N ARG A 69 7.20 26.23 -13.46
CA ARG A 69 8.61 26.05 -13.81
C ARG A 69 9.16 24.77 -13.17
N PHE A 70 8.92 24.58 -11.88
CA PHE A 70 9.35 23.38 -11.16
C PHE A 70 8.77 22.09 -11.76
N VAL A 71 7.49 22.10 -12.15
CA VAL A 71 6.84 20.95 -12.82
C VAL A 71 7.48 20.68 -14.17
N ARG A 72 7.77 21.72 -14.99
CA ARG A 72 8.44 21.58 -16.29
C ARG A 72 9.86 20.99 -16.13
N GLU A 73 10.63 21.48 -15.17
CA GLU A 73 11.96 20.95 -14.88
C GLU A 73 11.93 19.47 -14.45
N LYS A 74 10.87 19.05 -13.76
CA LYS A 74 10.67 17.67 -13.30
C LYS A 74 9.91 16.79 -14.29
N ARG A 75 9.49 17.33 -15.44
CA ARG A 75 8.66 16.61 -16.44
C ARG A 75 9.24 15.24 -16.84
N PRO A 76 10.51 15.08 -17.19
CA PRO A 76 11.05 13.78 -17.56
C PRO A 76 10.94 12.75 -16.42
N TRP A 77 11.17 13.18 -15.18
CA TRP A 77 11.01 12.31 -14.00
C TRP A 77 9.54 11.94 -13.76
N ILE A 78 8.62 12.90 -13.93
CA ILE A 78 7.17 12.67 -13.79
C ILE A 78 6.72 11.63 -14.81
N ASP A 79 7.07 11.80 -16.09
CA ASP A 79 6.67 10.90 -17.17
C ASP A 79 7.20 9.47 -16.94
N ALA A 80 8.47 9.34 -16.53
CA ALA A 80 9.04 8.04 -16.16
C ALA A 80 8.30 7.40 -14.98
N LYS A 81 7.90 8.18 -13.96
CA LYS A 81 7.15 7.68 -12.81
C LYS A 81 5.71 7.30 -13.17
N LEU A 82 5.05 8.06 -14.03
CA LEU A 82 3.71 7.72 -14.53
C LEU A 82 3.75 6.42 -15.34
N ALA A 83 4.72 6.26 -16.22
CA ALA A 83 4.92 5.01 -16.97
C ALA A 83 5.18 3.82 -16.03
N GLN A 84 6.02 3.99 -15.01
CA GLN A 84 6.27 2.96 -13.99
C GLN A 84 5.00 2.59 -13.20
N VAL A 85 4.16 3.59 -12.86
CA VAL A 85 2.88 3.34 -12.17
C VAL A 85 1.91 2.60 -13.08
N ALA A 86 1.80 3.00 -14.35
CA ALA A 86 0.94 2.35 -15.35
C ALA A 86 1.36 0.88 -15.61
N ALA A 87 2.66 0.60 -15.62
CA ALA A 87 3.20 -0.76 -15.78
C ALA A 87 3.18 -1.58 -14.47
N SER A 88 2.71 -1.02 -13.35
CA SER A 88 2.71 -1.75 -12.07
C SER A 88 1.68 -2.88 -12.06
N PRO A 89 1.98 -4.02 -11.36
CA PRO A 89 1.01 -5.10 -11.21
C PRO A 89 -0.35 -4.65 -10.67
N ALA A 90 -0.37 -3.61 -9.83
CA ALA A 90 -1.61 -3.05 -9.30
C ALA A 90 -2.45 -2.33 -10.35
N ALA A 91 -1.82 -1.60 -11.29
CA ALA A 91 -2.50 -0.96 -12.40
C ALA A 91 -3.03 -2.00 -13.40
N VAL A 92 -2.19 -2.96 -13.77
CA VAL A 92 -2.60 -4.12 -14.60
C VAL A 92 -3.80 -4.83 -13.99
N ALA A 93 -3.77 -5.09 -12.66
CA ALA A 93 -4.86 -5.75 -11.98
C ALA A 93 -6.16 -4.91 -11.88
N ALA A 94 -6.06 -3.59 -11.99
CA ALA A 94 -7.24 -2.71 -11.96
C ALA A 94 -8.00 -2.69 -13.29
N GLU A 95 -7.29 -2.89 -14.40
CA GLU A 95 -7.83 -2.86 -15.77
C GLU A 95 -8.17 -4.25 -16.33
N ALA A 96 -7.76 -5.31 -15.61
CA ALA A 96 -7.87 -6.68 -16.09
C ALA A 96 -9.31 -7.16 -16.25
N GLY A 97 -9.58 -7.77 -17.39
CA GLY A 97 -10.82 -8.44 -17.71
C GLY A 97 -10.95 -9.84 -17.08
N PRO A 98 -12.12 -10.48 -17.24
CA PRO A 98 -12.38 -11.83 -16.70
C PRO A 98 -11.40 -12.90 -17.19
N GLU A 99 -10.96 -12.82 -18.44
CA GLU A 99 -10.03 -13.78 -19.06
C GLU A 99 -8.65 -13.73 -18.42
N GLU A 100 -8.13 -12.51 -18.18
CA GLU A 100 -6.84 -12.31 -17.52
C GLU A 100 -6.88 -12.80 -16.08
N VAL A 101 -7.98 -12.51 -15.35
CA VAL A 101 -8.20 -13.01 -13.99
C VAL A 101 -8.29 -14.55 -13.98
N ALA A 102 -8.87 -15.17 -14.99
CA ALA A 102 -8.92 -16.62 -15.12
C ALA A 102 -7.52 -17.21 -15.38
N ALA A 103 -6.71 -16.55 -16.21
CA ALA A 103 -5.31 -16.94 -16.44
C ALA A 103 -4.47 -16.87 -15.14
N TRP A 104 -4.59 -15.78 -14.37
CA TRP A 104 -3.90 -15.67 -13.06
C TRP A 104 -4.36 -16.76 -12.08
N ARG A 105 -5.66 -17.07 -12.08
CA ARG A 105 -6.20 -18.15 -11.27
C ARG A 105 -5.56 -19.47 -11.63
N ALA A 106 -5.46 -19.82 -12.90
CA ALA A 106 -4.87 -21.06 -13.37
C ALA A 106 -3.40 -21.20 -12.90
N VAL A 107 -2.63 -20.10 -12.97
CA VAL A 107 -1.23 -20.09 -12.47
C VAL A 107 -1.17 -20.36 -10.96
N VAL A 108 -1.97 -19.64 -10.17
CA VAL A 108 -1.95 -19.80 -8.71
C VAL A 108 -2.48 -21.16 -8.27
N GLU A 109 -3.52 -21.67 -8.93
CA GLU A 109 -4.08 -23.00 -8.69
C GLU A 109 -3.09 -24.13 -9.02
N ALA A 110 -2.22 -23.93 -10.01
CA ALA A 110 -1.17 -24.90 -10.36
C ALA A 110 -0.01 -24.88 -9.35
N CYS A 111 0.36 -23.71 -8.82
CA CYS A 111 1.56 -23.56 -7.99
C CYS A 111 1.30 -23.80 -6.49
N VAL A 112 0.18 -23.31 -5.95
CA VAL A 112 -0.05 -23.29 -4.50
C VAL A 112 -0.13 -24.67 -3.84
N PRO A 113 -0.75 -25.72 -4.44
CA PRO A 113 -0.79 -27.03 -3.83
C PRO A 113 0.61 -27.60 -3.56
N ALA A 114 1.52 -27.48 -4.52
CA ALA A 114 2.90 -27.95 -4.38
C ALA A 114 3.66 -27.18 -3.29
N LEU A 115 3.47 -25.87 -3.18
CA LEU A 115 4.04 -25.05 -2.11
C LEU A 115 3.51 -25.48 -0.75
N VAL A 116 2.20 -25.68 -0.62
CA VAL A 116 1.58 -26.15 0.63
C VAL A 116 2.12 -27.51 1.02
N GLU A 117 2.19 -28.47 0.09
CA GLU A 117 2.71 -29.81 0.32
C GLU A 117 4.18 -29.80 0.78
N ALA A 118 4.99 -28.90 0.23
CA ALA A 118 6.39 -28.74 0.61
C ALA A 118 6.55 -28.15 2.03
N TRP A 119 5.72 -27.15 2.39
CA TRP A 119 5.86 -26.45 3.65
C TRP A 119 5.13 -27.09 4.84
N GLU A 120 4.08 -27.86 4.63
CA GLU A 120 3.33 -28.55 5.69
C GLU A 120 4.22 -29.39 6.63
N PRO A 121 5.11 -30.28 6.12
CA PRO A 121 5.97 -31.09 6.98
C PRO A 121 7.03 -30.25 7.70
N ILE A 122 7.55 -29.20 7.06
CA ILE A 122 8.56 -28.32 7.63
C ILE A 122 7.98 -27.54 8.81
N MET A 123 6.74 -27.06 8.68
CA MET A 123 6.06 -26.26 9.68
C MET A 123 5.26 -27.09 10.71
N GLY A 124 5.08 -28.38 10.47
CA GLY A 124 4.30 -29.27 11.31
C GLY A 124 2.81 -28.92 11.35
N VAL A 125 2.27 -28.41 10.26
CA VAL A 125 0.85 -28.02 10.11
C VAL A 125 0.17 -28.79 8.99
N LYS A 126 -1.18 -28.70 8.95
CA LYS A 126 -1.98 -29.24 7.87
C LYS A 126 -3.00 -28.21 7.41
N ALA A 127 -2.91 -27.79 6.16
CA ALA A 127 -3.91 -26.94 5.54
C ALA A 127 -5.18 -27.74 5.27
N GLY A 128 -6.30 -27.05 5.36
CA GLY A 128 -7.59 -27.59 4.95
C GLY A 128 -7.89 -27.23 3.49
N LYS A 129 -9.08 -26.65 3.25
CA LYS A 129 -9.50 -26.27 1.90
C LYS A 129 -8.73 -25.04 1.38
N LEU A 130 -8.10 -25.20 0.22
CA LEU A 130 -7.50 -24.08 -0.54
C LEU A 130 -8.59 -23.38 -1.38
N VAL A 131 -8.57 -22.06 -1.41
CA VAL A 131 -9.51 -21.22 -2.16
C VAL A 131 -8.74 -20.08 -2.83
N TYR A 132 -9.12 -19.75 -4.05
CA TYR A 132 -8.45 -18.71 -4.85
C TYR A 132 -9.46 -17.62 -5.21
N ARG A 133 -9.09 -16.36 -4.93
CA ARG A 133 -10.00 -15.22 -5.15
C ARG A 133 -9.23 -14.03 -5.72
N ASN A 134 -9.89 -13.26 -6.59
CA ASN A 134 -9.41 -11.94 -6.97
C ASN A 134 -9.78 -10.95 -5.85
N MET A 135 -8.80 -10.48 -5.08
CA MET A 135 -9.00 -9.59 -3.93
C MET A 135 -8.24 -8.28 -4.11
N THR A 136 -8.78 -7.18 -3.59
CA THR A 136 -8.17 -5.84 -3.68
C THR A 136 -7.45 -5.43 -2.40
N SER A 137 -7.82 -5.98 -1.24
CA SER A 137 -7.40 -5.50 0.07
C SER A 137 -6.43 -6.41 0.83
N ARG A 138 -6.20 -7.63 0.36
CA ARG A 138 -5.31 -8.61 1.03
C ARG A 138 -4.71 -9.59 0.05
N TRP A 139 -3.57 -10.19 0.41
CA TRP A 139 -2.86 -11.19 -0.39
C TRP A 139 -3.30 -12.62 -0.08
N GLY A 140 -3.70 -12.86 1.15
CA GLY A 140 -4.23 -14.13 1.60
C GLY A 140 -5.15 -13.97 2.81
N SER A 141 -5.68 -15.07 3.30
CA SER A 141 -6.33 -15.18 4.60
C SER A 141 -6.40 -16.64 5.04
N CYS A 142 -6.15 -16.90 6.31
CA CYS A 142 -6.31 -18.20 6.94
C CYS A 142 -7.48 -18.17 7.93
N GLN A 143 -8.22 -19.28 7.97
CA GLN A 143 -9.21 -19.57 9.02
C GLN A 143 -8.68 -20.74 9.87
N PRO A 144 -7.98 -20.49 10.98
CA PRO A 144 -7.29 -21.52 11.75
C PRO A 144 -8.19 -22.67 12.25
N ALA A 145 -9.46 -22.36 12.56
CA ALA A 145 -10.39 -23.36 13.05
C ALA A 145 -10.72 -24.47 12.03
N THR A 146 -10.63 -24.18 10.74
CA THR A 146 -10.94 -25.13 9.66
C THR A 146 -9.74 -25.47 8.77
N GLY A 147 -8.61 -24.79 9.01
CA GLY A 147 -7.42 -24.85 8.15
C GLY A 147 -7.64 -24.24 6.75
N ARG A 148 -8.79 -23.60 6.49
CA ARG A 148 -9.09 -23.01 5.18
C ARG A 148 -8.16 -21.84 4.89
N ILE A 149 -7.45 -21.91 3.75
CA ILE A 149 -6.56 -20.87 3.25
C ILE A 149 -7.10 -20.30 1.95
N CYS A 150 -7.18 -18.98 1.86
CA CYS A 150 -7.55 -18.26 0.66
C CYS A 150 -6.34 -17.48 0.14
N ILE A 151 -5.99 -17.66 -1.14
CA ILE A 151 -4.87 -16.98 -1.81
C ILE A 151 -5.40 -16.06 -2.90
N ASN A 152 -4.81 -14.88 -3.02
CA ASN A 152 -5.16 -13.89 -4.03
C ASN A 152 -4.53 -14.25 -5.39
N VAL A 153 -5.37 -14.39 -6.41
CA VAL A 153 -4.92 -14.73 -7.76
C VAL A 153 -4.01 -13.66 -8.39
N ARG A 154 -4.07 -12.42 -7.91
CA ARG A 154 -3.17 -11.34 -8.36
C ARG A 154 -1.71 -11.60 -8.05
N LEU A 155 -1.38 -12.57 -7.21
CA LEU A 155 -0.01 -12.98 -6.95
C LEU A 155 0.67 -13.56 -8.20
N ALA A 156 -0.08 -14.02 -9.19
CA ALA A 156 0.46 -14.38 -10.51
C ALA A 156 1.17 -13.22 -11.24
N LEU A 157 0.90 -11.97 -10.86
CA LEU A 157 1.54 -10.76 -11.42
C LEU A 157 2.87 -10.39 -10.73
N TYR A 158 3.26 -11.13 -9.70
CA TYR A 158 4.43 -10.86 -8.87
C TYR A 158 5.45 -12.00 -9.03
N PRO A 159 6.71 -11.76 -8.65
CA PRO A 159 7.71 -12.81 -8.61
C PRO A 159 7.24 -14.04 -7.80
N PRO A 160 7.60 -15.27 -8.18
CA PRO A 160 7.15 -16.50 -7.53
C PRO A 160 7.39 -16.53 -6.02
N GLU A 161 8.48 -15.89 -5.56
CA GLU A 161 8.84 -15.79 -4.14
C GLU A 161 7.77 -15.05 -3.32
N CYS A 162 7.03 -14.13 -3.95
CA CYS A 162 5.90 -13.43 -3.30
C CYS A 162 4.72 -14.39 -3.05
N LEU A 163 4.47 -15.32 -3.97
CA LEU A 163 3.43 -16.34 -3.81
C LEU A 163 3.81 -17.31 -2.68
N GLU A 164 5.05 -17.79 -2.67
CA GLU A 164 5.57 -18.66 -1.62
C GLU A 164 5.51 -17.99 -0.25
N TYR A 165 5.98 -16.74 -0.14
CA TYR A 165 5.92 -15.96 1.10
C TYR A 165 4.49 -15.86 1.65
N VAL A 166 3.50 -15.58 0.78
CA VAL A 166 2.09 -15.49 1.21
C VAL A 166 1.56 -16.85 1.64
N VAL A 167 1.92 -17.95 0.96
CA VAL A 167 1.54 -19.30 1.36
C VAL A 167 2.07 -19.62 2.75
N VAL A 168 3.37 -19.40 3.00
CA VAL A 168 4.00 -19.61 4.32
C VAL A 168 3.36 -18.73 5.38
N HIS A 169 3.07 -17.46 5.06
CA HIS A 169 2.37 -16.53 5.96
C HIS A 169 1.00 -17.07 6.40
N GLU A 170 0.21 -17.60 5.46
CA GLU A 170 -1.11 -18.15 5.78
C GLU A 170 -1.02 -19.47 6.54
N LEU A 171 0.01 -20.30 6.27
CA LEU A 171 0.30 -21.50 7.05
C LEU A 171 0.74 -21.16 8.47
N CYS A 172 1.53 -20.10 8.68
CA CYS A 172 1.89 -19.60 10.02
C CYS A 172 0.67 -19.25 10.87
N HIS A 173 -0.44 -18.82 10.27
CA HIS A 173 -1.67 -18.56 10.99
C HIS A 173 -2.34 -19.80 11.58
N LEU A 174 -1.99 -20.99 11.13
CA LEU A 174 -2.39 -22.25 11.78
C LEU A 174 -1.68 -22.46 13.14
N LEU A 175 -0.48 -21.87 13.30
CA LEU A 175 0.32 -21.92 14.54
C LEU A 175 0.05 -20.71 15.45
N GLU A 176 -0.14 -19.53 14.85
CA GLU A 176 -0.32 -18.27 15.57
C GLU A 176 -1.33 -17.35 14.84
N ARG A 177 -2.43 -17.01 15.49
CA ARG A 177 -3.53 -16.25 14.86
C ARG A 177 -3.20 -14.78 14.60
N GLY A 178 -2.40 -14.16 15.48
CA GLY A 178 -2.10 -12.73 15.42
C GLY A 178 -0.69 -12.46 14.89
N HIS A 179 -0.45 -11.24 14.37
CA HIS A 179 0.87 -10.82 13.87
C HIS A 179 1.79 -10.28 15.00
N GLY A 180 1.69 -10.87 16.19
CA GLY A 180 2.51 -10.53 17.36
C GLY A 180 3.98 -10.99 17.23
N PRO A 181 4.78 -10.84 18.31
CA PRO A 181 6.19 -11.23 18.30
C PRO A 181 6.42 -12.70 17.95
N ARG A 182 5.54 -13.60 18.40
CA ARG A 182 5.62 -15.04 18.08
C ARG A 182 5.42 -15.32 16.59
N PHE A 183 4.45 -14.64 15.95
CA PHE A 183 4.22 -14.76 14.51
C PHE A 183 5.44 -14.30 13.71
N LYS A 184 6.01 -13.15 14.10
CA LYS A 184 7.23 -12.62 13.45
C LYS A 184 8.39 -13.59 13.57
N ALA A 185 8.62 -14.14 14.77
CA ALA A 185 9.67 -15.12 14.98
C ALA A 185 9.47 -16.40 14.13
N LEU A 186 8.22 -16.84 13.93
CA LEU A 186 7.92 -17.96 13.03
C LEU A 186 8.23 -17.60 11.57
N MET A 187 7.81 -16.41 11.11
CA MET A 187 8.13 -15.96 9.75
C MET A 187 9.64 -15.83 9.53
N ASP A 188 10.37 -15.23 10.47
CA ASP A 188 11.82 -15.08 10.41
C ASP A 188 12.56 -16.45 10.41
N ALA A 189 11.97 -17.47 11.04
CA ALA A 189 12.53 -18.81 11.06
C ALA A 189 12.28 -19.60 9.75
N PHE A 190 11.12 -19.42 9.13
CA PHE A 190 10.75 -20.15 7.90
C PHE A 190 11.16 -19.40 6.63
N MET A 191 11.13 -18.07 6.64
CA MET A 191 11.42 -17.20 5.49
C MET A 191 12.36 -16.06 5.92
N PRO A 192 13.65 -16.36 6.23
CA PRO A 192 14.64 -15.39 6.72
C PRO A 192 15.01 -14.28 5.72
#